data_17ca7feac9b3c26885567fdba148d010
#
_entry.id   17ca7feac9b3c26885567fdba148d010
#
_cell.length_a   1.000
_cell.length_b   1.000
_cell.length_c   1.000
_cell.angle_alpha   90.00
_cell.angle_beta   90.00
_cell.angle_gamma   90.00
#
_symmetry.space_group_name_H-M   'P 1'
#
loop_
_entity.id
_entity.type
_entity.pdbx_description
1 polymer ?
#
loop_
_entity_poly.entity_id
_entity_poly.type
_entity_poly.pdbx_seq_one_letter_code
_entity_poly.pdbx_strand_id
1 'polypeptide(L)'
;MKPLFRRLLGGVAIAAALYSCASVGRIEGGPYDETPPRFISGTPTPGALHHNKNKLSIEFDEFIKLDKPNEKIVISPPQVQQPEIKSNGKKVVITLQDTLKPNTTYTFDFGDAIQDNNCLLYTSDAADE
;
A
#
# COMPACT_ATOMS: atom_id res chain seq x y z
N MET A 1 -55.09 -3.26 41.84
CA MET A 1 -54.39 -2.11 41.16
C MET A 1 -52.88 -2.15 41.22
N LYS A 2 -52.28 -2.62 42.28
CA LYS A 2 -50.82 -2.69 42.39
C LYS A 2 -50.14 -3.65 41.42
N PRO A 3 -50.66 -4.84 41.04
CA PRO A 3 -49.97 -5.73 40.10
C PRO A 3 -50.01 -5.22 38.66
N LEU A 4 -50.99 -4.42 38.26
CA LEU A 4 -51.09 -3.85 36.93
C LEU A 4 -50.05 -2.76 36.72
N PHE A 5 -49.81 -1.94 37.72
CA PHE A 5 -48.81 -0.87 37.72
C PHE A 5 -47.39 -1.44 37.62
N ARG A 6 -47.09 -2.53 38.34
CA ARG A 6 -45.81 -3.23 38.27
C ARG A 6 -45.57 -3.85 36.88
N ARG A 7 -46.62 -4.36 36.24
CA ARG A 7 -46.50 -4.91 34.87
C ARG A 7 -46.29 -3.82 33.82
N LEU A 8 -46.94 -2.65 34.00
CA LEU A 8 -46.73 -1.47 33.15
C LEU A 8 -45.31 -0.91 33.27
N LEU A 9 -44.78 -0.82 34.51
CA LEU A 9 -43.42 -0.37 34.75
C LEU A 9 -42.39 -1.33 34.11
N GLY A 10 -42.61 -2.64 34.19
CA GLY A 10 -41.77 -3.64 33.59
C GLY A 10 -41.77 -3.54 32.05
N GLY A 11 -42.93 -3.28 31.46
CA GLY A 11 -43.05 -3.10 30.00
C GLY A 11 -42.33 -1.85 29.49
N VAL A 12 -42.44 -0.74 30.23
CA VAL A 12 -41.77 0.52 29.87
C VAL A 12 -40.22 0.39 29.98
N ALA A 13 -39.76 -0.30 31.04
CA ALA A 13 -38.33 -0.52 31.23
C ALA A 13 -37.72 -1.38 30.11
N ILE A 14 -38.43 -2.41 29.65
CA ILE A 14 -37.99 -3.27 28.54
C ILE A 14 -38.05 -2.50 27.23
N ALA A 15 -39.07 -1.69 26.99
CA ALA A 15 -39.17 -0.85 25.80
C ALA A 15 -38.03 0.20 25.73
N ALA A 16 -37.66 0.79 26.87
CA ALA A 16 -36.55 1.74 26.94
C ALA A 16 -35.20 1.09 26.67
N ALA A 17 -34.99 -0.18 27.00
CA ALA A 17 -33.77 -0.90 26.72
C ALA A 17 -33.56 -1.19 25.22
N LEU A 18 -34.64 -1.25 24.44
CA LEU A 18 -34.60 -1.46 23.00
C LEU A 18 -34.25 -0.19 22.20
N TYR A 19 -34.33 0.98 22.83
CA TYR A 19 -33.92 2.25 22.22
C TYR A 19 -32.44 2.60 22.44
N SER A 20 -31.66 1.67 22.96
CA SER A 20 -30.22 1.82 22.98
C SER A 20 -29.69 1.67 21.53
N CYS A 21 -29.89 2.70 20.74
CA CYS A 21 -29.11 2.88 19.51
C CYS A 21 -27.67 3.07 19.92
N ALA A 22 -26.88 2.02 19.85
CA ALA A 22 -25.44 2.16 19.74
C ALA A 22 -25.20 2.95 18.46
N SER A 23 -25.05 4.26 18.56
CA SER A 23 -24.48 5.04 17.50
C SER A 23 -23.05 4.55 17.34
N VAL A 24 -22.84 3.72 16.34
CA VAL A 24 -21.49 3.45 15.84
C VAL A 24 -20.98 4.80 15.40
N GLY A 25 -20.17 5.45 16.25
CA GLY A 25 -19.49 6.65 15.87
C GLY A 25 -18.77 6.35 14.56
N ARG A 26 -19.21 6.94 13.48
CA ARG A 26 -18.40 7.01 12.28
C ARG A 26 -17.13 7.67 12.72
N ILE A 27 -16.06 6.92 12.69
CA ILE A 27 -14.72 7.51 12.71
C ILE A 27 -14.68 8.27 11.39
N GLU A 28 -15.08 9.52 11.44
CA GLU A 28 -14.79 10.44 10.35
C GLU A 28 -13.28 10.63 10.40
N GLY A 29 -12.57 9.75 9.70
CA GLY A 29 -11.20 10.01 9.32
C GLY A 29 -11.18 11.35 8.62
N GLY A 30 -10.11 12.12 8.80
CA GLY A 30 -9.91 13.38 8.11
C GLY A 30 -10.15 13.28 6.60
N PRO A 31 -10.03 14.37 5.86
CA PRO A 31 -10.27 14.37 4.42
C PRO A 31 -9.52 13.21 3.76
N TYR A 32 -10.21 12.50 2.88
CA TYR A 32 -9.61 11.40 2.13
C TYR A 32 -8.36 11.93 1.43
N ASP A 33 -7.25 11.25 1.64
CA ASP A 33 -6.06 11.52 0.84
C ASP A 33 -6.31 10.99 -0.57
N GLU A 34 -6.41 11.89 -1.52
CA GLU A 34 -6.62 11.59 -2.93
C GLU A 34 -5.31 11.65 -3.73
N THR A 35 -4.19 11.86 -3.05
CA THR A 35 -2.88 11.94 -3.68
C THR A 35 -2.25 10.56 -3.79
N PRO A 36 -1.83 10.12 -4.99
CA PRO A 36 -1.06 8.89 -5.13
C PRO A 36 0.35 9.05 -4.54
N PRO A 37 0.99 7.96 -4.13
CA PRO A 37 2.35 8.01 -3.60
C PRO A 37 3.32 8.57 -4.64
N ARG A 38 4.25 9.41 -4.18
CA ARG A 38 5.23 10.06 -5.03
C ARG A 38 6.63 9.53 -4.73
N PHE A 39 7.40 9.36 -5.78
CA PHE A 39 8.81 9.01 -5.68
C PHE A 39 9.60 10.15 -5.02
N ILE A 40 10.41 9.83 -4.01
CA ILE A 40 11.32 10.76 -3.36
C ILE A 40 12.77 10.48 -3.80
N SER A 41 13.22 9.27 -3.62
CA SER A 41 14.60 8.89 -3.89
C SER A 41 14.75 7.42 -4.24
N GLY A 42 15.84 7.09 -4.91
CA GLY A 42 16.21 5.71 -5.21
C GLY A 42 17.70 5.47 -4.99
N THR A 43 18.04 4.24 -4.64
CA THR A 43 19.42 3.78 -4.55
C THR A 43 19.56 2.48 -5.34
N PRO A 44 20.27 2.48 -6.47
CA PRO A 44 20.92 3.63 -7.10
C PRO A 44 19.94 4.69 -7.56
N THR A 45 20.40 5.93 -7.74
CA THR A 45 19.59 6.97 -8.36
C THR A 45 19.22 6.58 -9.79
N PRO A 46 18.02 6.93 -10.27
CA PRO A 46 17.64 6.68 -11.66
C PRO A 46 18.72 7.22 -12.64
N GLY A 47 19.09 6.43 -13.63
CA GLY A 47 20.15 6.76 -14.57
C GLY A 47 21.58 6.58 -14.04
N ALA A 48 21.77 6.01 -12.85
CA ALA A 48 23.10 5.75 -12.30
C ALA A 48 23.91 4.80 -13.18
N LEU A 49 25.16 5.16 -13.45
CA LEU A 49 26.10 4.35 -14.22
C LEU A 49 26.98 3.53 -13.30
N HIS A 50 27.50 2.42 -13.84
CA HIS A 50 28.47 1.54 -13.16
C HIS A 50 27.98 0.95 -11.84
N HIS A 51 26.67 0.78 -11.69
CA HIS A 51 26.11 0.12 -10.54
C HIS A 51 26.35 -1.39 -10.60
N ASN A 52 26.99 -1.94 -9.58
CA ASN A 52 27.38 -3.36 -9.52
C ASN A 52 26.65 -4.15 -8.41
N LYS A 53 25.72 -3.53 -7.73
CA LYS A 53 24.94 -4.19 -6.70
C LYS A 53 23.60 -4.67 -7.27
N ASN A 54 23.21 -5.87 -6.88
CA ASN A 54 21.94 -6.48 -7.31
C ASN A 54 20.71 -6.01 -6.52
N LYS A 55 20.85 -4.94 -5.75
CA LYS A 55 19.79 -4.42 -4.87
C LYS A 55 19.40 -3.00 -5.25
N LEU A 56 18.11 -2.81 -5.48
CA LEU A 56 17.47 -1.52 -5.72
C LEU A 56 16.56 -1.17 -4.54
N SER A 57 16.60 0.06 -4.09
CA SER A 57 15.69 0.59 -3.06
C SER A 57 15.07 1.89 -3.53
N ILE A 58 13.77 2.00 -3.43
CA ILE A 58 13.00 3.19 -3.80
C ILE A 58 12.23 3.68 -2.59
N GLU A 59 12.24 4.98 -2.35
CA GLU A 59 11.54 5.63 -1.25
C GLU A 59 10.44 6.54 -1.77
N PHE A 60 9.28 6.46 -1.11
CA PHE A 60 8.09 7.26 -1.40
C PHE A 60 7.78 8.21 -0.25
N ASP A 61 6.96 9.22 -0.53
CA ASP A 61 6.53 10.23 0.46
C ASP A 61 5.56 9.69 1.50
N GLU A 62 4.91 8.55 1.20
CA GLU A 62 3.92 7.93 2.07
C GLU A 62 4.08 6.41 2.17
N PHE A 63 3.33 5.79 3.08
CA PHE A 63 3.32 4.34 3.24
C PHE A 63 2.71 3.67 2.02
N ILE A 64 3.39 2.66 1.51
CA ILE A 64 2.99 1.94 0.31
C ILE A 64 2.71 0.47 0.58
N LYS A 65 1.88 -0.10 -0.28
CA LYS A 65 1.60 -1.53 -0.38
C LYS A 65 1.98 -2.04 -1.74
N LEU A 66 2.39 -3.29 -1.81
CA LEU A 66 2.62 -3.97 -3.07
C LEU A 66 1.45 -4.91 -3.38
N ASP A 67 0.88 -4.75 -4.57
CA ASP A 67 -0.12 -5.65 -5.11
C ASP A 67 0.48 -6.50 -6.22
N LYS A 68 0.62 -7.80 -5.97
CA LYS A 68 1.16 -8.81 -6.90
C LYS A 68 2.45 -8.35 -7.60
N PRO A 69 3.49 -7.97 -6.85
CA PRO A 69 4.68 -7.34 -7.43
C PRO A 69 5.37 -8.22 -8.46
N ASN A 70 5.39 -9.53 -8.25
CA ASN A 70 6.04 -10.46 -9.18
C ASN A 70 5.32 -10.64 -10.52
N GLU A 71 4.05 -10.27 -10.59
CA GLU A 71 3.25 -10.33 -11.81
C GLU A 71 3.23 -8.99 -12.55
N LYS A 72 3.25 -7.89 -11.80
CA LYS A 72 3.03 -6.54 -12.31
C LYS A 72 4.30 -5.75 -12.56
N ILE A 73 5.36 -6.04 -11.81
CA ILE A 73 6.65 -5.36 -12.00
C ILE A 73 7.43 -6.07 -13.10
N VAL A 74 7.73 -5.34 -14.16
CA VAL A 74 8.50 -5.84 -15.29
C VAL A 74 9.94 -5.34 -15.18
N ILE A 75 10.89 -6.27 -15.26
CA ILE A 75 12.31 -5.99 -15.21
C ILE A 75 12.93 -6.36 -16.55
N SER A 76 13.63 -5.42 -17.15
CA SER A 76 14.34 -5.63 -18.42
C SER A 76 15.85 -5.40 -18.22
N PRO A 77 16.73 -6.29 -18.64
CA PRO A 77 16.46 -7.58 -19.30
C PRO A 77 15.75 -8.58 -18.37
N PRO A 78 15.00 -9.55 -18.92
CA PRO A 78 14.28 -10.56 -18.15
C PRO A 78 15.23 -11.34 -17.24
N GLN A 79 14.79 -11.59 -16.01
CA GLN A 79 15.54 -12.36 -15.04
C GLN A 79 15.21 -13.85 -15.16
N VAL A 80 16.23 -14.70 -15.03
CA VAL A 80 16.06 -16.16 -15.01
C VAL A 80 15.49 -16.60 -13.66
N GLN A 81 16.04 -16.02 -12.59
CA GLN A 81 15.54 -16.25 -11.24
C GLN A 81 14.62 -15.11 -10.82
N GLN A 82 13.53 -15.49 -10.15
CA GLN A 82 12.56 -14.51 -9.69
C GLN A 82 13.19 -13.55 -8.69
N PRO A 83 13.09 -12.23 -8.91
CA PRO A 83 13.62 -11.24 -7.98
C PRO A 83 12.82 -11.26 -6.67
N GLU A 84 13.49 -10.92 -5.59
CA GLU A 84 12.83 -10.71 -4.31
C GLU A 84 12.37 -9.25 -4.22
N ILE A 85 11.06 -9.05 -4.08
CA ILE A 85 10.45 -7.71 -4.04
C ILE A 85 9.71 -7.58 -2.72
N LYS A 86 10.12 -6.60 -1.91
CA LYS A 86 9.54 -6.34 -0.59
C LYS A 86 9.22 -4.86 -0.39
N SER A 87 8.16 -4.58 0.34
CA SER A 87 7.87 -3.25 0.85
C SER A 87 8.16 -3.18 2.35
N ASN A 88 8.70 -2.06 2.78
CA ASN A 88 8.94 -1.77 4.18
C ASN A 88 8.59 -0.30 4.44
N GLY A 89 7.38 -0.07 4.96
CA GLY A 89 6.88 1.26 5.22
C GLY A 89 6.75 2.08 3.94
N LYS A 90 7.63 3.05 3.77
CA LYS A 90 7.69 3.95 2.61
C LYS A 90 8.66 3.50 1.52
N LYS A 91 9.28 2.34 1.68
CA LYS A 91 10.31 1.85 0.76
C LYS A 91 9.90 0.56 0.07
N VAL A 92 10.27 0.45 -1.20
CA VAL A 92 10.31 -0.80 -1.96
C VAL A 92 11.76 -1.22 -2.13
N VAL A 93 12.04 -2.47 -1.84
CA VAL A 93 13.36 -3.07 -2.05
C VAL A 93 13.23 -4.22 -3.02
N ILE A 94 14.00 -4.16 -4.10
CA ILE A 94 14.10 -5.21 -5.11
C ILE A 94 15.51 -5.78 -5.07
N THR A 95 15.61 -7.09 -4.90
CA THR A 95 16.87 -7.81 -4.94
C THR A 95 16.85 -8.77 -6.11
N LEU A 96 17.72 -8.54 -7.08
CA LEU A 96 17.91 -9.43 -8.22
C LEU A 96 18.70 -10.65 -7.77
N GLN A 97 18.25 -11.82 -8.18
CA GLN A 97 18.94 -13.09 -7.89
C GLN A 97 19.99 -13.43 -8.97
N ASP A 98 19.77 -12.93 -10.16
CA ASP A 98 20.70 -13.10 -11.26
C ASP A 98 21.91 -12.18 -11.12
N THR A 99 23.04 -12.63 -11.67
CA THR A 99 24.24 -11.78 -11.78
C THR A 99 24.00 -10.67 -12.79
N LEU A 100 24.33 -9.44 -12.42
CA LEU A 100 24.21 -8.30 -13.32
C LEU A 100 25.15 -8.43 -14.52
N LYS A 101 24.61 -8.20 -15.71
CA LYS A 101 25.39 -8.22 -16.95
C LYS A 101 26.13 -6.89 -17.12
N PRO A 102 27.40 -6.92 -17.51
CA PRO A 102 28.15 -5.70 -17.77
C PRO A 102 27.60 -4.97 -19.02
N ASN A 103 27.79 -3.67 -19.06
CA ASN A 103 27.35 -2.81 -20.18
C ASN A 103 25.86 -2.99 -20.56
N THR A 104 25.01 -3.20 -19.57
CA THR A 104 23.60 -3.47 -19.78
C THR A 104 22.79 -2.49 -18.96
N THR A 105 21.80 -1.86 -19.58
CA THR A 105 20.82 -1.00 -18.91
C THR A 105 19.70 -1.86 -18.33
N TYR A 106 19.40 -1.67 -17.06
CA TYR A 106 18.30 -2.33 -16.38
C TYR A 106 17.14 -1.35 -16.21
N THR A 107 15.98 -1.74 -16.69
CA THR A 107 14.75 -0.95 -16.59
C THR A 107 13.76 -1.66 -15.66
N PHE A 108 13.14 -0.92 -14.76
CA PHE A 108 12.13 -1.39 -13.83
C PHE A 108 10.82 -0.66 -14.09
N ASP A 109 9.84 -1.36 -14.59
CA ASP A 109 8.49 -0.85 -14.76
C ASP A 109 7.59 -1.40 -13.65
N PHE A 110 7.09 -0.51 -12.82
CA PHE A 110 6.27 -0.88 -11.67
C PHE A 110 4.80 -1.07 -12.00
N GLY A 111 4.37 -0.61 -13.18
CA GLY A 111 2.97 -0.69 -13.57
C GLY A 111 2.04 -0.14 -12.49
N ASP A 112 1.07 -0.95 -12.10
CA ASP A 112 0.11 -0.66 -11.03
C ASP A 112 0.37 -1.48 -9.75
N ALA A 113 1.61 -1.94 -9.54
CA ALA A 113 1.98 -2.75 -8.39
C ALA A 113 2.08 -1.94 -7.08
N ILE A 114 2.40 -0.66 -7.16
CA ILE A 114 2.62 0.20 -6.00
C ILE A 114 1.35 1.01 -5.71
N GLN A 115 0.82 0.84 -4.51
CA GLN A 115 -0.39 1.49 -4.03
C GLN A 115 -0.12 2.15 -2.67
N ASP A 116 -0.84 3.22 -2.37
CA ASP A 116 -0.90 3.75 -1.01
C ASP A 116 -1.87 2.94 -0.13
N ASN A 117 -2.05 3.35 1.12
CA ASN A 117 -3.01 2.73 2.04
C ASN A 117 -4.47 2.94 1.63
N ASN A 118 -4.76 3.94 0.79
CA ASN A 118 -6.08 4.25 0.25
C ASN A 118 -6.32 3.59 -1.12
N CYS A 119 -5.43 2.70 -1.55
CA CYS A 119 -5.46 2.01 -2.84
C CYS A 119 -5.29 2.93 -4.06
N LEU A 120 -4.68 4.10 -3.88
CA LEU A 120 -4.27 4.96 -5.00
C LEU A 120 -2.99 4.39 -5.63
N LEU A 121 -2.98 4.31 -6.94
CA LEU A 121 -1.89 3.72 -7.68
C LEU A 121 -0.77 4.74 -7.92
N TYR A 122 0.46 4.32 -7.67
CA TYR A 122 1.62 5.05 -8.16
C TYR A 122 1.66 4.93 -9.70
N THR A 123 1.72 6.06 -10.37
CA THR A 123 1.94 6.11 -11.81
C THR A 123 3.29 6.76 -12.09
N SER A 124 4.16 6.03 -12.74
CA SER A 124 5.43 6.57 -13.22
C SER A 124 5.22 7.17 -14.59
N ASP A 125 5.33 8.50 -14.70
CA ASP A 125 5.27 9.21 -15.98
C ASP A 125 6.64 9.26 -16.69
N ALA A 126 7.70 8.88 -16.02
CA ALA A 126 9.04 8.87 -16.57
C ALA A 126 9.44 7.45 -16.88
N ALA A 127 9.95 7.20 -18.09
CA ALA A 127 10.72 6.02 -18.38
C ALA A 127 11.97 6.06 -17.50
N ASP A 128 11.94 5.32 -16.41
CA ASP A 128 13.09 5.19 -15.52
C ASP A 128 14.10 4.27 -16.19
N GLU A 129 15.12 4.87 -16.65
CA GLU A 129 16.24 4.19 -17.26
C GLU A 129 17.24 3.72 -16.21
#